data_ec219717cc5f5a0b9b10f7a270c4a6df
#
_entry.id   ec219717cc5f5a0b9b10f7a270c4a6df
#
_cell.length_a   1.000
_cell.length_b   1.000
_cell.length_c   1.000
_cell.angle_alpha   90.00
_cell.angle_beta   90.00
_cell.angle_gamma   90.00
#
_symmetry.space_group_name_H-M   'P 1'
#
loop_
_entity.id
_entity.type
_entity.pdbx_description
1 polymer ?
#
loop_
_entity_poly.entity_id
_entity_poly.type
_entity_poly.pdbx_seq_one_letter_code
_entity_poly.pdbx_strand_id
1 'polypeptide(L)'
;MQSQNTIISIVRTMTQLNDSILVGAPTGAAAFNVQGSTLHRLLGINVGRPEDVLSETIKENIKSRLTNLLCLMIEERSMLSSKILAVAERNVRECAFKGQNSKEIWGGVPVVLLFGDDYQLFPVIDEGAIQGYSRMNSKVPQTPTTRMTPSQLICQRGNYLFTHVMSETVFALDINYRVKCKKFRDLLGRLRVGEPTHQDAETLSNLHISNYDEDFTNYLANNNKTMWLYATNAAKELKNEEMLIHTSKHNNVPIARLDCTYDTNRLTKENDQTCACMSHFDHTKYLKHTDLCVGARVAIATVNFLPEVGLYNGTIGNIIDIVYHDRPVGPNDKQHYHLPDYIVVDIPHLKLPSNIAPWDNLHKTVSTHYIHNANIIFHPILT
;
A
#
# COMPACT_ATOMS: atom_id res chain seq x y z
N MET A 1 15.36 4.34 -4.29
CA MET A 1 15.87 3.08 -3.68
C MET A 1 17.39 3.05 -3.53
N GLN A 2 18.21 3.26 -4.57
CA GLN A 2 19.68 3.14 -4.43
C GLN A 2 20.24 4.18 -3.46
N SER A 3 19.85 5.43 -3.57
CA SER A 3 20.29 6.51 -2.67
C SER A 3 19.86 6.28 -1.22
N GLN A 4 18.64 5.81 -1.00
CA GLN A 4 18.11 5.51 0.34
C GLN A 4 18.89 4.38 1.00
N ASN A 5 19.10 3.27 0.28
CA ASN A 5 19.88 2.14 0.80
C ASN A 5 21.32 2.55 1.14
N THR A 6 21.89 3.46 0.36
CA THR A 6 23.22 4.03 0.64
C THR A 6 23.22 4.83 1.94
N ILE A 7 22.23 5.71 2.14
CA ILE A 7 22.11 6.49 3.39
C ILE A 7 21.90 5.56 4.58
N ILE A 8 21.01 4.58 4.48
CA ILE A 8 20.78 3.59 5.54
C ILE A 8 22.09 2.87 5.92
N SER A 9 22.84 2.41 4.89
CA SER A 9 24.11 1.75 5.09
C SER A 9 25.14 2.67 5.75
N ILE A 10 25.26 3.92 5.31
CA ILE A 10 26.18 4.90 5.89
C ILE A 10 25.85 5.15 7.36
N VAL A 11 24.59 5.46 7.69
CA VAL A 11 24.20 5.76 9.07
C VAL A 11 24.46 4.56 9.98
N ARG A 12 24.09 3.36 9.59
CA ARG A 12 24.34 2.13 10.37
C ARG A 12 25.82 1.82 10.52
N THR A 13 26.62 2.05 9.48
CA THR A 13 28.08 1.83 9.54
C THR A 13 28.75 2.84 10.46
N MET A 14 28.36 4.11 10.40
CA MET A 14 28.95 5.16 11.24
C MET A 14 28.59 5.00 12.72
N THR A 15 27.38 4.56 13.01
CA THR A 15 26.89 4.42 14.38
C THR A 15 27.12 3.04 14.98
N GLN A 16 27.34 2.03 14.15
CA GLN A 16 27.37 0.61 14.52
C GLN A 16 26.07 0.13 15.21
N LEU A 17 24.95 0.86 15.00
CA LEU A 17 23.63 0.59 15.57
C LEU A 17 22.59 0.45 14.45
N ASN A 18 21.86 -0.66 14.45
CA ASN A 18 20.82 -0.90 13.47
C ASN A 18 19.58 -0.01 13.67
N ASP A 19 19.30 0.38 14.89
CA ASP A 19 18.19 1.21 15.34
C ASP A 19 18.47 2.71 15.30
N SER A 20 19.65 3.11 14.82
CA SER A 20 20.02 4.53 14.63
C SER A 20 19.26 5.20 13.48
N ILE A 21 18.67 4.42 12.58
CA ILE A 21 17.83 4.90 11.50
C ILE A 21 16.51 4.13 11.44
N LEU A 22 15.40 4.87 11.44
CA LEU A 22 14.07 4.32 11.20
C LEU A 22 13.58 4.75 9.84
N VAL A 23 12.98 3.80 9.11
CA VAL A 23 12.43 4.02 7.77
C VAL A 23 10.94 3.75 7.78
N GLY A 24 10.17 4.77 7.45
CA GLY A 24 8.71 4.70 7.37
C GLY A 24 8.17 5.06 6.00
N ALA A 25 7.00 4.53 5.65
CA ALA A 25 6.30 4.91 4.43
C ALA A 25 4.78 4.97 4.66
N PRO A 26 4.02 5.71 3.84
CA PRO A 26 2.55 5.76 3.96
C PRO A 26 1.88 4.43 3.65
N THR A 27 2.45 3.63 2.76
CA THR A 27 1.87 2.36 2.28
C THR A 27 2.75 1.16 2.60
N GLY A 28 2.13 -0.04 2.68
CA GLY A 28 2.86 -1.28 2.91
C GLY A 28 3.84 -1.61 1.78
N ALA A 29 3.45 -1.37 0.53
CA ALA A 29 4.31 -1.59 -0.63
C ALA A 29 5.57 -0.71 -0.60
N ALA A 30 5.41 0.59 -0.34
CA ALA A 30 6.55 1.50 -0.21
C ALA A 30 7.45 1.11 0.96
N ALA A 31 6.87 0.76 2.10
CA ALA A 31 7.61 0.31 3.29
C ALA A 31 8.44 -0.95 3.00
N PHE A 32 7.86 -1.94 2.32
CA PHE A 32 8.56 -3.16 1.95
C PHE A 32 9.75 -2.90 1.02
N ASN A 33 9.56 -2.03 0.02
CA ASN A 33 10.60 -1.70 -0.95
C ASN A 33 11.87 -1.10 -0.31
N VAL A 34 11.71 -0.38 0.79
CA VAL A 34 12.82 0.25 1.53
C VAL A 34 13.20 -0.51 2.80
N GLN A 35 12.66 -1.72 2.99
CA GLN A 35 12.87 -2.55 4.18
C GLN A 35 12.53 -1.80 5.48
N GLY A 36 11.51 -0.96 5.41
CA GLY A 36 10.97 -0.18 6.52
C GLY A 36 9.64 -0.71 7.04
N SER A 37 8.90 0.14 7.71
CA SER A 37 7.55 -0.14 8.23
C SER A 37 6.57 0.94 7.78
N THR A 38 5.27 0.65 7.84
CA THR A 38 4.29 1.72 7.60
C THR A 38 4.36 2.75 8.72
N LEU A 39 4.17 4.04 8.40
CA LEU A 39 4.16 5.12 9.40
C LEU A 39 3.13 4.87 10.50
N HIS A 40 1.97 4.32 10.13
CA HIS A 40 0.91 3.96 11.08
C HIS A 40 1.42 2.99 12.14
N ARG A 41 2.12 1.94 11.74
CA ARG A 41 2.69 0.95 12.66
C ARG A 41 3.93 1.49 13.40
N LEU A 42 4.79 2.23 12.69
CA LEU A 42 6.03 2.75 13.23
C LEU A 42 5.79 3.75 14.36
N LEU A 43 4.82 4.66 14.15
CA LEU A 43 4.55 5.80 15.02
C LEU A 43 3.17 5.73 15.71
N GLY A 44 2.51 4.58 15.70
CA GLY A 44 1.25 4.36 16.40
C GLY A 44 0.08 5.20 15.89
N ILE A 45 0.05 5.52 14.59
CA ILE A 45 -1.01 6.32 14.00
C ILE A 45 -2.23 5.44 13.72
N ASN A 46 -3.38 5.76 14.33
CA ASN A 46 -4.61 5.01 14.11
C ASN A 46 -5.18 5.23 12.70
N VAL A 47 -5.54 4.14 12.04
CA VAL A 47 -6.24 4.21 10.75
C VAL A 47 -7.67 4.71 10.99
N GLY A 48 -8.11 5.74 10.26
CA GLY A 48 -9.43 6.34 10.38
C GLY A 48 -9.56 7.42 11.47
N ARG A 49 -8.71 7.39 12.50
CA ARG A 49 -8.67 8.40 13.57
C ARG A 49 -7.23 8.75 13.92
N PRO A 50 -6.47 9.32 12.99
CA PRO A 50 -5.04 9.61 13.21
C PRO A 50 -4.80 10.61 14.34
N GLU A 51 -5.77 11.49 14.64
CA GLU A 51 -5.70 12.47 15.70
C GLU A 51 -5.81 11.92 17.13
N ASP A 52 -6.20 10.68 17.32
CA ASP A 52 -6.34 10.07 18.64
C ASP A 52 -5.04 10.16 19.45
N VAL A 53 -5.21 10.29 20.74
CA VAL A 53 -4.08 10.30 21.69
C VAL A 53 -3.53 8.89 21.83
N LEU A 54 -2.21 8.78 21.83
CA LEU A 54 -1.54 7.50 22.05
C LEU A 54 -1.80 6.94 23.46
N SER A 55 -2.08 5.65 23.55
CA SER A 55 -2.06 4.95 24.84
C SER A 55 -0.63 4.88 25.41
N GLU A 56 -0.48 4.77 26.71
CA GLU A 56 0.85 4.70 27.34
C GLU A 56 1.67 3.50 26.84
N THR A 57 1.04 2.35 26.61
CA THR A 57 1.71 1.16 26.06
C THR A 57 2.28 1.44 24.65
N ILE A 58 1.53 2.15 23.80
CA ILE A 58 2.00 2.50 22.46
C ILE A 58 3.13 3.54 22.56
N LYS A 59 3.03 4.52 23.44
CA LYS A 59 4.10 5.50 23.69
C LYS A 59 5.39 4.82 24.11
N GLU A 60 5.35 3.88 25.03
CA GLU A 60 6.54 3.14 25.46
C GLU A 60 7.17 2.32 24.33
N ASN A 61 6.36 1.69 23.50
CA ASN A 61 6.85 1.00 22.31
C ASN A 61 7.52 1.94 21.32
N ILE A 62 6.99 3.15 21.14
CA ILE A 62 7.61 4.15 20.27
C ILE A 62 8.91 4.67 20.93
N LYS A 63 8.89 5.00 22.22
CA LYS A 63 10.09 5.44 22.98
C LYS A 63 11.25 4.46 22.83
N SER A 64 10.98 3.16 22.96
CA SER A 64 12.02 2.14 22.82
C SER A 64 12.66 2.15 21.44
N ARG A 65 11.90 2.43 20.38
CA ARG A 65 12.41 2.54 19.00
C ARG A 65 13.18 3.84 18.76
N LEU A 66 12.85 4.91 19.48
CA LEU A 66 13.48 6.23 19.34
C LEU A 66 14.75 6.39 20.18
N THR A 67 15.09 5.43 21.02
CA THR A 67 16.19 5.55 22.02
C THR A 67 17.53 5.92 21.38
N ASN A 68 17.87 5.29 20.26
CA ASN A 68 19.16 5.52 19.57
C ASN A 68 18.96 6.23 18.22
N LEU A 69 17.77 6.78 17.98
CA LEU A 69 17.43 7.34 16.70
C LEU A 69 18.24 8.60 16.37
N LEU A 70 18.97 8.55 15.27
CA LEU A 70 19.66 9.70 14.67
C LEU A 70 18.98 10.17 13.40
N CYS A 71 18.35 9.26 12.65
CA CYS A 71 17.73 9.58 11.36
C CYS A 71 16.36 8.94 11.25
N LEU A 72 15.35 9.75 11.02
CA LEU A 72 14.01 9.31 10.60
C LEU A 72 13.87 9.56 9.10
N MET A 73 13.70 8.49 8.32
CA MET A 73 13.48 8.55 6.88
C MET A 73 12.02 8.23 6.58
N ILE A 74 11.36 9.11 5.83
CA ILE A 74 9.97 8.92 5.37
C ILE A 74 9.98 8.89 3.85
N GLU A 75 9.51 7.76 3.30
CA GLU A 75 9.42 7.49 1.86
C GLU A 75 8.04 7.87 1.32
N GLU A 76 7.94 8.09 0.00
CA GLU A 76 6.70 8.43 -0.71
C GLU A 76 5.94 9.63 -0.10
N ARG A 77 6.64 10.74 0.11
CA ARG A 77 6.08 11.95 0.73
C ARG A 77 4.86 12.50 0.02
N SER A 78 4.72 12.29 -1.29
CA SER A 78 3.56 12.74 -2.07
C SER A 78 2.24 12.13 -1.59
N MET A 79 2.30 10.92 -1.06
CA MET A 79 1.15 10.21 -0.47
C MET A 79 0.92 10.54 1.01
N LEU A 80 1.74 11.41 1.59
CA LEU A 80 1.64 11.81 2.98
C LEU A 80 0.69 13.01 3.11
N SER A 81 -0.44 12.84 3.76
CA SER A 81 -1.34 13.96 4.02
C SER A 81 -0.76 14.91 5.08
N SER A 82 -1.17 16.18 5.01
CA SER A 82 -0.80 17.18 6.03
C SER A 82 -1.14 16.70 7.44
N LYS A 83 -2.28 16.04 7.58
CA LYS A 83 -2.74 15.48 8.86
C LYS A 83 -1.80 14.39 9.38
N ILE A 84 -1.45 13.43 8.52
CA ILE A 84 -0.54 12.34 8.89
C ILE A 84 0.86 12.87 9.22
N LEU A 85 1.36 13.85 8.46
CA LEU A 85 2.65 14.48 8.75
C LEU A 85 2.67 15.15 10.14
N ALA A 86 1.61 15.92 10.47
CA ALA A 86 1.50 16.57 11.78
C ALA A 86 1.40 15.56 12.92
N VAL A 87 0.63 14.48 12.72
CA VAL A 87 0.47 13.43 13.74
C VAL A 87 1.78 12.64 13.90
N ALA A 88 2.48 12.34 12.82
CA ALA A 88 3.79 11.70 12.87
C ALA A 88 4.78 12.54 13.70
N GLU A 89 4.88 13.84 13.41
CA GLU A 89 5.73 14.77 14.19
C GLU A 89 5.31 14.81 15.66
N ARG A 90 4.01 14.96 15.94
CA ARG A 90 3.48 14.97 17.30
C ARG A 90 3.87 13.71 18.07
N ASN A 91 3.65 12.54 17.47
CA ASN A 91 3.90 11.26 18.12
C ASN A 91 5.42 11.05 18.40
N VAL A 92 6.27 11.45 17.44
CA VAL A 92 7.73 11.45 17.67
C VAL A 92 8.10 12.41 18.80
N ARG A 93 7.60 13.63 18.76
CA ARG A 93 7.90 14.66 19.75
C ARG A 93 7.42 14.30 21.15
N GLU A 94 6.22 13.71 21.30
CA GLU A 94 5.68 13.26 22.59
C GLU A 94 6.40 12.03 23.15
N CYS A 95 6.96 11.20 22.27
CA CYS A 95 7.72 10.00 22.64
C CYS A 95 9.23 10.23 22.65
N ALA A 96 9.71 11.44 22.38
CA ALA A 96 11.13 11.74 22.34
C ALA A 96 11.82 11.38 23.67
N PHE A 97 12.99 10.83 23.50
CA PHE A 97 13.78 10.34 24.61
C PHE A 97 14.21 11.48 25.54
N LYS A 98 14.06 11.26 26.85
CA LYS A 98 14.54 12.14 27.95
C LYS A 98 13.77 13.43 28.23
N GLY A 99 12.54 13.62 27.77
CA GLY A 99 11.71 14.76 28.21
C GLY A 99 12.28 16.16 27.93
N GLN A 100 13.54 16.26 27.57
CA GLN A 100 14.28 17.50 27.34
C GLN A 100 13.90 18.13 26.00
N ASN A 101 13.55 17.34 25.02
CA ASN A 101 13.32 17.77 23.63
C ASN A 101 11.84 17.70 23.20
N SER A 102 10.91 17.52 24.15
CA SER A 102 9.46 17.47 23.83
C SER A 102 8.91 18.78 23.25
N LYS A 103 9.66 19.88 23.34
CA LYS A 103 9.29 21.18 22.73
C LYS A 103 9.90 21.36 21.34
N GLU A 104 10.93 20.62 21.00
CA GLU A 104 11.59 20.71 19.71
C GLU A 104 10.78 19.98 18.63
N ILE A 105 10.84 20.49 17.42
CA ILE A 105 10.24 19.84 16.26
C ILE A 105 10.86 18.46 16.09
N TRP A 106 10.03 17.46 15.82
CA TRP A 106 10.42 16.05 15.75
C TRP A 106 11.10 15.54 17.04
N GLY A 107 10.83 16.19 18.19
CA GLY A 107 11.41 15.78 19.47
C GLY A 107 12.94 15.85 19.53
N GLY A 108 13.57 16.67 18.69
CA GLY A 108 15.01 16.81 18.61
C GLY A 108 15.72 15.66 17.87
N VAL A 109 15.02 14.88 17.06
CA VAL A 109 15.68 13.89 16.16
C VAL A 109 16.63 14.65 15.22
N PRO A 110 17.93 14.31 15.18
CA PRO A 110 18.94 15.12 14.49
C PRO A 110 18.70 15.26 12.99
N VAL A 111 18.20 14.21 12.34
CA VAL A 111 17.97 14.19 10.89
C VAL A 111 16.60 13.61 10.58
N VAL A 112 15.78 14.36 9.84
CA VAL A 112 14.51 13.88 9.29
C VAL A 112 14.52 14.08 7.78
N LEU A 113 14.38 13.01 7.02
CA LEU A 113 14.44 13.00 5.57
C LEU A 113 13.08 12.61 4.99
N LEU A 114 12.55 13.44 4.08
CA LEU A 114 11.38 13.13 3.27
C LEU A 114 11.82 12.81 1.85
N PHE A 115 11.54 11.59 1.39
CA PHE A 115 11.76 11.17 0.00
C PHE A 115 10.44 11.08 -0.74
N GLY A 116 10.42 11.53 -1.98
CA GLY A 116 9.23 11.38 -2.83
C GLY A 116 9.27 12.26 -4.04
N ASP A 117 8.20 12.18 -4.81
CA ASP A 117 8.02 12.88 -6.05
C ASP A 117 6.62 13.52 -6.08
N ASP A 118 6.55 14.85 -6.03
CA ASP A 118 5.27 15.59 -5.94
C ASP A 118 4.43 15.53 -7.23
N TYR A 119 4.96 14.94 -8.30
CA TYR A 119 4.20 14.65 -9.52
C TYR A 119 3.65 13.21 -9.55
N GLN A 120 3.84 12.43 -8.47
CA GLN A 120 3.26 11.09 -8.31
C GLN A 120 1.94 11.15 -7.54
N LEU A 121 1.42 9.99 -7.14
CA LEU A 121 0.12 9.87 -6.50
C LEU A 121 0.05 10.65 -5.18
N PHE A 122 -1.08 11.32 -5.00
CA PHE A 122 -1.41 12.03 -3.77
C PHE A 122 -2.17 11.11 -2.78
N PRO A 123 -2.34 11.53 -1.50
CA PRO A 123 -3.15 10.78 -0.55
C PRO A 123 -4.57 10.57 -1.07
N VAL A 124 -5.12 9.38 -0.82
CA VAL A 124 -6.50 9.03 -1.20
C VAL A 124 -7.53 9.75 -0.33
N ILE A 125 -7.19 9.94 0.94
CA ILE A 125 -8.00 10.62 1.95
C ILE A 125 -7.18 11.82 2.44
N ASP A 126 -7.84 12.95 2.68
CA ASP A 126 -7.22 14.22 3.05
C ASP A 126 -6.38 14.88 1.93
N GLU A 127 -6.02 16.13 2.16
CA GLU A 127 -5.15 16.87 1.25
C GLU A 127 -3.67 16.55 1.52
N GLY A 128 -2.91 16.37 0.46
CA GLY A 128 -1.45 16.27 0.56
C GLY A 128 -0.85 17.53 1.20
N ALA A 129 0.30 17.39 1.82
CA ALA A 129 0.95 18.48 2.54
C ALA A 129 1.21 19.69 1.63
N ILE A 130 1.57 19.45 0.37
CA ILE A 130 1.81 20.50 -0.63
C ILE A 130 0.52 21.13 -1.17
N GLN A 131 -0.53 20.33 -1.36
CA GLN A 131 -1.81 20.81 -1.89
C GLN A 131 -2.54 21.71 -0.89
N GLY A 132 -2.52 21.35 0.39
CA GLY A 132 -3.12 22.15 1.44
C GLY A 132 -2.53 23.55 1.52
N TYR A 133 -1.22 23.71 1.28
CA TYR A 133 -0.56 25.02 1.22
C TYR A 133 -1.09 25.88 0.09
N SER A 134 -1.22 25.34 -1.11
CA SER A 134 -1.74 26.08 -2.27
C SER A 134 -3.16 26.60 -2.05
N ARG A 135 -4.04 25.79 -1.43
CA ARG A 135 -5.42 26.19 -1.10
C ARG A 135 -5.52 27.19 0.04
N MET A 136 -4.67 27.08 1.06
CA MET A 136 -4.64 28.05 2.17
C MET A 136 -4.25 29.44 1.69
N ASN A 137 -3.32 29.54 0.75
CA ASN A 137 -2.91 30.81 0.17
C ASN A 137 -3.93 31.41 -0.81
N SER A 138 -4.77 30.56 -1.45
CA SER A 138 -5.83 31.01 -2.36
C SER A 138 -7.13 31.40 -1.65
N LYS A 139 -7.33 30.97 -0.41
CA LYS A 139 -8.48 31.30 0.43
C LYS A 139 -8.01 32.01 1.70
N VAL A 140 -7.63 33.27 1.57
CA VAL A 140 -7.57 34.12 2.74
C VAL A 140 -9.02 34.22 3.26
N PRO A 141 -9.32 33.77 4.48
CA PRO A 141 -10.65 33.95 5.04
C PRO A 141 -10.89 35.43 5.18
N GLN A 142 -11.85 35.98 4.42
CA GLN A 142 -12.19 37.40 4.47
C GLN A 142 -12.96 37.78 5.76
N THR A 143 -13.13 36.85 6.69
CA THR A 143 -13.77 37.13 7.99
C THR A 143 -13.08 36.35 9.12
N PRO A 144 -12.63 37.02 10.19
CA PRO A 144 -11.87 36.42 11.30
C PRO A 144 -12.71 35.67 12.32
N THR A 145 -13.90 35.17 12.03
CA THR A 145 -14.86 34.72 13.03
C THR A 145 -15.15 33.22 13.11
N THR A 146 -14.56 32.38 12.27
CA THR A 146 -14.80 30.94 12.35
C THR A 146 -13.65 30.25 13.10
N ARG A 147 -13.95 29.81 14.32
CA ARG A 147 -13.02 29.00 15.13
C ARG A 147 -12.65 27.71 14.36
N MET A 148 -11.38 27.51 14.11
CA MET A 148 -10.90 26.30 13.40
C MET A 148 -11.25 25.04 14.21
N THR A 149 -11.65 23.99 13.51
CA THR A 149 -11.83 22.66 14.11
C THR A 149 -10.47 22.05 14.50
N PRO A 150 -10.42 21.13 15.47
CA PRO A 150 -9.19 20.44 15.83
C PRO A 150 -8.50 19.79 14.62
N SER A 151 -9.27 19.17 13.71
CA SER A 151 -8.74 18.57 12.48
C SER A 151 -8.09 19.60 11.55
N GLN A 152 -8.69 20.77 11.39
CA GLN A 152 -8.12 21.89 10.59
C GLN A 152 -6.80 22.40 11.19
N LEU A 153 -6.72 22.51 12.54
CA LEU A 153 -5.48 22.90 13.21
C LEU A 153 -4.35 21.91 12.99
N ILE A 154 -4.66 20.60 13.02
CA ILE A 154 -3.70 19.54 12.74
C ILE A 154 -3.21 19.62 11.28
N CYS A 155 -4.11 19.79 10.32
CA CYS A 155 -3.73 19.97 8.92
C CYS A 155 -2.86 21.22 8.71
N GLN A 156 -3.21 22.34 9.36
CA GLN A 156 -2.41 23.56 9.32
C GLN A 156 -0.99 23.31 9.89
N ARG A 157 -0.87 22.59 10.97
CA ARG A 157 0.43 22.20 11.53
C ARG A 157 1.27 21.39 10.54
N GLY A 158 0.66 20.40 9.85
CA GLY A 158 1.35 19.61 8.84
C GLY A 158 1.82 20.43 7.65
N ASN A 159 0.99 21.34 7.18
CA ASN A 159 1.38 22.29 6.12
C ASN A 159 2.54 23.17 6.55
N TYR A 160 2.51 23.69 7.78
CA TYR A 160 3.61 24.47 8.35
C TYR A 160 4.91 23.65 8.40
N LEU A 161 4.85 22.42 8.89
CA LEU A 161 6.02 21.52 8.94
C LEU A 161 6.60 21.32 7.55
N PHE A 162 5.77 21.04 6.55
CA PHE A 162 6.22 20.81 5.20
C PHE A 162 6.87 22.06 4.59
N THR A 163 6.19 23.21 4.71
CA THR A 163 6.56 24.43 3.96
C THR A 163 7.61 25.29 4.63
N HIS A 164 7.72 25.24 5.97
CA HIS A 164 8.62 26.12 6.71
C HIS A 164 9.76 25.37 7.44
N VAL A 165 9.62 24.07 7.62
CA VAL A 165 10.62 23.28 8.32
C VAL A 165 11.36 22.34 7.37
N MET A 166 10.58 21.52 6.61
CA MET A 166 11.18 20.49 5.75
C MET A 166 11.66 21.05 4.40
N SER A 167 11.19 22.21 3.99
CA SER A 167 11.56 22.85 2.71
C SER A 167 12.84 23.70 2.77
N GLU A 168 13.43 23.90 3.93
CA GLU A 168 14.66 24.69 4.08
C GLU A 168 15.87 24.03 3.38
N THR A 169 15.89 22.69 3.35
CA THR A 169 16.96 21.96 2.69
C THR A 169 16.37 20.93 1.73
N VAL A 170 16.46 21.19 0.43
CA VAL A 170 15.91 20.36 -0.63
C VAL A 170 16.99 19.90 -1.58
N PHE A 171 17.03 18.60 -1.83
CA PHE A 171 17.90 17.96 -2.82
C PHE A 171 17.04 17.41 -3.95
N ALA A 172 17.26 17.88 -5.17
CA ALA A 172 16.61 17.35 -6.36
C ALA A 172 17.49 16.25 -7.00
N LEU A 173 16.90 15.08 -7.23
CA LEU A 173 17.53 14.00 -7.99
C LEU A 173 17.02 14.06 -9.42
N ASP A 174 17.88 14.41 -10.36
CA ASP A 174 17.56 14.66 -11.77
C ASP A 174 17.88 13.47 -12.70
N ILE A 175 18.70 12.53 -12.25
CA ILE A 175 19.12 11.38 -13.06
C ILE A 175 18.14 10.23 -12.89
N ASN A 176 17.44 9.89 -13.97
CA ASN A 176 16.53 8.74 -13.99
C ASN A 176 17.29 7.48 -14.46
N TYR A 177 17.62 6.60 -13.52
CA TYR A 177 18.27 5.30 -13.80
C TYR A 177 17.28 4.18 -14.16
N ARG A 178 15.98 4.35 -13.94
CA ARG A 178 14.96 3.32 -14.18
C ARG A 178 14.72 3.12 -15.67
N VAL A 179 14.66 4.20 -16.44
CA VAL A 179 14.38 4.17 -17.87
C VAL A 179 15.68 4.28 -18.65
N LYS A 180 16.12 3.17 -19.26
CA LYS A 180 17.37 3.11 -20.03
C LYS A 180 17.27 3.83 -21.39
N CYS A 181 16.11 3.73 -22.06
CA CYS A 181 15.88 4.37 -23.35
C CYS A 181 15.76 5.89 -23.18
N LYS A 182 16.71 6.65 -23.74
CA LYS A 182 16.74 8.11 -23.65
C LYS A 182 15.47 8.74 -24.24
N LYS A 183 15.05 8.34 -25.43
CA LYS A 183 13.87 8.88 -26.12
C LYS A 183 12.60 8.71 -25.25
N PHE A 184 12.43 7.53 -24.67
CA PHE A 184 11.27 7.25 -23.81
C PHE A 184 11.36 8.00 -22.48
N ARG A 185 12.55 8.15 -21.90
CA ARG A 185 12.77 8.94 -20.70
C ARG A 185 12.42 10.41 -20.91
N ASP A 186 12.85 10.98 -22.04
CA ASP A 186 12.58 12.38 -22.37
C ASP A 186 11.06 12.61 -22.62
N LEU A 187 10.38 11.65 -23.28
CA LEU A 187 8.92 11.66 -23.43
C LEU A 187 8.23 11.64 -22.07
N LEU A 188 8.61 10.73 -21.17
CA LEU A 188 8.04 10.68 -19.82
C LEU A 188 8.29 11.95 -19.02
N GLY A 189 9.46 12.58 -19.21
CA GLY A 189 9.79 13.87 -18.60
C GLY A 189 8.83 14.99 -19.04
N ARG A 190 8.51 15.08 -20.32
CA ARG A 190 7.55 16.05 -20.84
C ARG A 190 6.11 15.76 -20.39
N LEU A 191 5.70 14.49 -20.40
CA LEU A 191 4.40 14.10 -19.88
C LEU A 191 4.24 14.46 -18.40
N ARG A 192 5.29 14.29 -17.61
CA ARG A 192 5.31 14.61 -16.19
C ARG A 192 4.96 16.06 -15.90
N VAL A 193 5.43 17.00 -16.73
CA VAL A 193 5.18 18.43 -16.55
C VAL A 193 4.00 18.96 -17.37
N GLY A 194 3.30 18.06 -18.09
CA GLY A 194 2.13 18.44 -18.89
C GLY A 194 2.46 19.13 -20.19
N GLU A 195 3.67 18.96 -20.73
CA GLU A 195 4.18 19.59 -21.97
C GLU A 195 4.54 18.55 -23.05
N PRO A 196 3.63 17.62 -23.41
CA PRO A 196 3.90 16.66 -24.46
C PRO A 196 3.99 17.35 -25.83
N THR A 197 4.88 16.88 -26.66
CA THR A 197 4.98 17.32 -28.07
C THR A 197 3.99 16.54 -28.94
N HIS A 198 3.76 17.02 -30.17
CA HIS A 198 2.97 16.29 -31.16
C HIS A 198 3.58 14.91 -31.48
N GLN A 199 4.91 14.83 -31.56
CA GLN A 199 5.61 13.56 -31.77
C GLN A 199 5.46 12.58 -30.59
N ASP A 200 5.33 13.07 -29.37
CA ASP A 200 5.03 12.22 -28.20
C ASP A 200 3.62 11.63 -28.30
N ALA A 201 2.65 12.44 -28.72
CA ALA A 201 1.28 11.98 -28.93
C ALA A 201 1.20 10.93 -30.04
N GLU A 202 1.93 11.12 -31.13
CA GLU A 202 2.03 10.14 -32.20
C GLU A 202 2.71 8.85 -31.72
N THR A 203 3.80 8.95 -30.98
CA THR A 203 4.48 7.80 -30.40
C THR A 203 3.54 6.98 -29.49
N LEU A 204 2.80 7.64 -28.62
CA LEU A 204 1.84 6.98 -27.72
C LEU A 204 0.65 6.37 -28.48
N SER A 205 0.15 7.07 -29.52
CA SER A 205 -0.89 6.56 -30.38
C SER A 205 -0.47 5.26 -31.09
N ASN A 206 0.76 5.18 -31.55
CA ASN A 206 1.30 3.98 -32.18
C ASN A 206 1.44 2.80 -31.22
N LEU A 207 1.51 3.05 -29.91
CA LEU A 207 1.53 2.02 -28.86
C LEU A 207 0.12 1.55 -28.45
N HIS A 208 -0.94 2.06 -29.08
CA HIS A 208 -2.30 1.64 -28.74
C HIS A 208 -2.52 0.17 -29.08
N ILE A 209 -3.15 -0.58 -28.16
CA ILE A 209 -3.29 -2.03 -28.27
C ILE A 209 -4.03 -2.49 -29.54
N SER A 210 -4.95 -1.66 -30.04
CA SER A 210 -5.67 -1.96 -31.30
C SER A 210 -4.79 -1.99 -32.55
N ASN A 211 -3.54 -1.48 -32.46
CA ASN A 211 -2.59 -1.50 -33.56
C ASN A 211 -1.82 -2.83 -33.67
N TYR A 212 -2.06 -3.74 -32.71
CA TYR A 212 -1.40 -5.04 -32.67
C TYR A 212 -2.38 -6.15 -33.07
N ASP A 213 -1.84 -7.24 -33.57
CA ASP A 213 -2.59 -8.41 -33.99
C ASP A 213 -3.14 -9.22 -32.79
N GLU A 214 -3.97 -10.20 -33.10
CA GLU A 214 -4.57 -11.07 -32.10
C GLU A 214 -3.50 -11.93 -31.39
N ASP A 215 -2.44 -12.32 -32.08
CA ASP A 215 -1.36 -13.12 -31.49
C ASP A 215 -0.62 -12.34 -30.40
N PHE A 216 -0.38 -11.06 -30.61
CA PHE A 216 0.25 -10.21 -29.59
C PHE A 216 -0.68 -9.97 -28.41
N THR A 217 -1.97 -9.75 -28.64
CA THR A 217 -2.96 -9.58 -27.57
C THR A 217 -3.12 -10.85 -26.73
N ASN A 218 -3.12 -12.02 -27.39
CA ASN A 218 -3.10 -13.32 -26.71
C ASN A 218 -1.80 -13.55 -25.94
N TYR A 219 -0.64 -13.14 -26.49
CA TYR A 219 0.62 -13.17 -25.76
C TYR A 219 0.55 -12.33 -24.48
N LEU A 220 -0.01 -11.12 -24.54
CA LEU A 220 -0.18 -10.27 -23.36
C LEU A 220 -1.11 -10.91 -22.32
N ALA A 221 -2.20 -11.53 -22.76
CA ALA A 221 -3.16 -12.21 -21.88
C ALA A 221 -2.53 -13.43 -21.18
N ASN A 222 -1.67 -14.17 -21.87
CA ASN A 222 -0.98 -15.35 -21.32
C ASN A 222 0.30 -15.02 -20.54
N ASN A 223 0.82 -13.79 -20.65
CA ASN A 223 2.05 -13.41 -19.98
C ASN A 223 1.75 -12.98 -18.53
N ASN A 224 2.16 -13.79 -17.57
CA ASN A 224 1.96 -13.52 -16.14
C ASN A 224 2.70 -12.28 -15.60
N LYS A 225 3.51 -11.60 -16.43
CA LYS A 225 4.16 -10.32 -16.09
C LYS A 225 3.36 -9.10 -16.58
N THR A 226 2.36 -9.30 -17.43
CA THR A 226 1.52 -8.21 -17.92
C THR A 226 0.63 -7.70 -16.79
N MET A 227 0.49 -6.38 -16.68
CA MET A 227 -0.41 -5.71 -15.75
C MET A 227 -1.29 -4.72 -16.52
N TRP A 228 -2.60 -4.84 -16.33
CA TRP A 228 -3.58 -3.97 -16.93
C TRP A 228 -4.00 -2.89 -15.93
N LEU A 229 -3.87 -1.61 -16.30
CA LEU A 229 -4.21 -0.48 -15.44
C LEU A 229 -5.48 0.19 -15.94
N TYR A 230 -6.44 0.39 -15.06
CA TYR A 230 -7.71 1.03 -15.35
C TYR A 230 -7.96 2.22 -14.43
N ALA A 231 -8.60 3.25 -14.95
CA ALA A 231 -8.94 4.45 -14.19
C ALA A 231 -10.10 4.23 -13.20
N THR A 232 -10.95 3.24 -13.44
CA THR A 232 -12.13 2.96 -12.62
C THR A 232 -12.16 1.53 -12.11
N ASN A 233 -12.70 1.32 -10.91
CA ASN A 233 -12.88 -0.01 -10.35
C ASN A 233 -13.79 -0.88 -11.22
N ALA A 234 -14.85 -0.33 -11.79
CA ALA A 234 -15.77 -1.07 -12.65
C ALA A 234 -15.05 -1.67 -13.89
N ALA A 235 -14.24 -0.89 -14.59
CA ALA A 235 -13.47 -1.38 -15.72
C ALA A 235 -12.42 -2.42 -15.31
N LYS A 236 -11.80 -2.23 -14.16
CA LYS A 236 -10.87 -3.21 -13.57
C LYS A 236 -11.58 -4.55 -13.28
N GLU A 237 -12.76 -4.53 -12.66
CA GLU A 237 -13.51 -5.74 -12.32
C GLU A 237 -13.95 -6.52 -13.57
N LEU A 238 -14.46 -5.82 -14.59
CA LEU A 238 -14.82 -6.47 -15.87
C LEU A 238 -13.62 -7.19 -16.49
N LYS A 239 -12.44 -6.56 -16.45
CA LYS A 239 -11.23 -7.20 -16.99
C LYS A 239 -10.76 -8.33 -16.09
N ASN A 240 -10.92 -8.24 -14.78
CA ASN A 240 -10.63 -9.34 -13.84
C ASN A 240 -11.47 -10.57 -14.16
N GLU A 241 -12.76 -10.39 -14.40
CA GLU A 241 -13.68 -11.47 -14.78
C GLU A 241 -13.29 -12.11 -16.12
N GLU A 242 -13.00 -11.29 -17.12
CA GLU A 242 -12.52 -11.75 -18.42
C GLU A 242 -11.27 -12.62 -18.30
N MET A 243 -10.27 -12.14 -17.54
CA MET A 243 -9.02 -12.86 -17.36
C MET A 243 -9.16 -14.11 -16.51
N LEU A 244 -10.05 -14.12 -15.52
CA LEU A 244 -10.35 -15.31 -14.73
C LEU A 244 -10.95 -16.42 -15.62
N ILE A 245 -11.91 -16.05 -16.47
CA ILE A 245 -12.51 -16.97 -17.47
C ILE A 245 -11.45 -17.47 -18.45
N HIS A 246 -10.57 -16.57 -18.92
CA HIS A 246 -9.47 -16.94 -19.82
C HIS A 246 -8.52 -17.94 -19.14
N THR A 247 -8.09 -17.69 -17.90
CA THR A 247 -7.20 -18.58 -17.13
C THR A 247 -7.85 -19.94 -16.87
N SER A 248 -9.13 -19.95 -16.49
CA SER A 248 -9.91 -21.18 -16.28
C SER A 248 -9.96 -22.04 -17.55
N LYS A 249 -10.25 -21.44 -18.69
CA LYS A 249 -10.30 -22.14 -19.99
C LYS A 249 -8.92 -22.63 -20.43
N HIS A 250 -7.91 -21.78 -20.32
CA HIS A 250 -6.53 -22.11 -20.74
C HIS A 250 -5.95 -23.27 -19.93
N ASN A 251 -6.16 -23.26 -18.62
CA ASN A 251 -5.66 -24.31 -17.70
C ASN A 251 -6.62 -25.49 -17.56
N ASN A 252 -7.81 -25.42 -18.17
CA ASN A 252 -8.87 -26.43 -18.03
C ASN A 252 -9.23 -26.72 -16.57
N VAL A 253 -9.41 -25.68 -15.76
CA VAL A 253 -9.75 -25.75 -14.33
C VAL A 253 -11.07 -25.04 -14.04
N PRO A 254 -11.87 -25.52 -13.07
CA PRO A 254 -13.12 -24.87 -12.72
C PRO A 254 -12.88 -23.52 -11.99
N ILE A 255 -13.88 -22.63 -12.10
CA ILE A 255 -13.95 -21.41 -11.29
C ILE A 255 -14.72 -21.76 -10.01
N ALA A 256 -14.08 -21.54 -8.87
CA ALA A 256 -14.71 -21.64 -7.56
C ALA A 256 -15.29 -20.29 -7.16
N ARG A 257 -16.60 -20.24 -6.87
CA ARG A 257 -17.27 -19.09 -6.28
C ARG A 257 -17.29 -19.23 -4.78
N LEU A 258 -16.65 -18.32 -4.08
CA LEU A 258 -16.55 -18.28 -2.63
C LEU A 258 -17.43 -17.18 -2.09
N ASP A 259 -18.52 -17.55 -1.41
CA ASP A 259 -19.39 -16.58 -0.74
C ASP A 259 -18.69 -16.04 0.52
N CYS A 260 -18.69 -14.73 0.67
CA CYS A 260 -18.08 -14.08 1.81
C CYS A 260 -18.98 -14.20 3.04
N THR A 261 -18.40 -14.67 4.15
CA THR A 261 -19.04 -14.66 5.47
C THR A 261 -18.40 -13.55 6.31
N TYR A 262 -19.22 -12.78 7.01
CA TYR A 262 -18.75 -11.69 7.88
C TYR A 262 -18.98 -12.06 9.33
N ASP A 263 -18.00 -11.74 10.18
CA ASP A 263 -18.16 -11.85 11.63
C ASP A 263 -19.18 -10.81 12.12
N THR A 264 -20.39 -11.27 12.39
CA THR A 264 -21.52 -10.45 12.83
C THR A 264 -21.26 -9.73 14.15
N ASN A 265 -20.32 -10.20 14.97
CA ASN A 265 -19.94 -9.55 16.23
C ASN A 265 -19.18 -8.23 16.01
N ARG A 266 -18.66 -7.98 14.80
CA ARG A 266 -17.96 -6.74 14.44
C ARG A 266 -18.80 -5.80 13.60
N LEU A 267 -19.98 -6.23 13.15
CA LEU A 267 -20.89 -5.43 12.35
C LEU A 267 -21.88 -4.72 13.30
N THR A 268 -22.02 -3.41 13.17
CA THR A 268 -23.11 -2.69 13.79
C THR A 268 -24.42 -3.06 13.08
N LYS A 269 -25.58 -2.99 13.77
CA LYS A 269 -26.89 -3.33 13.18
C LYS A 269 -27.19 -2.61 11.85
N GLU A 270 -26.63 -1.42 11.63
CA GLU A 270 -26.75 -0.67 10.38
C GLU A 270 -25.99 -1.32 9.21
N ASN A 271 -24.87 -1.98 9.49
CA ASN A 271 -24.06 -2.66 8.48
C ASN A 271 -24.64 -3.99 8.03
N ASP A 272 -25.45 -4.64 8.87
CA ASP A 272 -26.05 -5.96 8.59
C ASP A 272 -27.12 -5.87 7.48
N GLN A 273 -27.91 -4.80 7.47
CA GLN A 273 -28.86 -4.52 6.39
C GLN A 273 -28.17 -4.14 5.07
N THR A 274 -27.04 -3.48 5.16
CA THR A 274 -26.25 -3.06 3.99
C THR A 274 -25.61 -4.27 3.28
N CYS A 275 -25.11 -5.25 4.04
CA CYS A 275 -24.53 -6.48 3.48
C CYS A 275 -25.54 -7.31 2.67
N ALA A 276 -26.81 -7.35 3.08
CA ALA A 276 -27.85 -8.11 2.39
C ALA A 276 -28.29 -7.49 1.05
N CYS A 277 -28.07 -6.20 0.87
CA CYS A 277 -28.51 -5.41 -0.29
C CYS A 277 -27.37 -5.01 -1.24
N MET A 278 -26.14 -5.40 -0.97
CA MET A 278 -24.99 -5.00 -1.79
C MET A 278 -25.04 -5.59 -3.18
N SER A 279 -25.06 -4.71 -4.16
CA SER A 279 -24.69 -5.07 -5.53
C SER A 279 -23.20 -5.42 -5.56
N HIS A 280 -22.79 -6.23 -6.52
CA HIS A 280 -21.41 -6.68 -6.71
C HIS A 280 -20.36 -5.54 -6.75
N PHE A 281 -20.80 -4.30 -6.95
CA PHE A 281 -20.00 -3.09 -7.14
C PHE A 281 -20.19 -2.02 -6.05
N ASP A 282 -20.74 -2.38 -4.90
CA ASP A 282 -20.97 -1.37 -3.88
C ASP A 282 -19.64 -0.85 -3.29
N HIS A 283 -19.57 0.47 -3.05
CA HIS A 283 -18.38 1.23 -2.64
C HIS A 283 -17.80 0.83 -1.29
N THR A 284 -18.42 -0.13 -0.62
CA THR A 284 -17.89 -0.72 0.61
C THR A 284 -16.80 -1.74 0.26
N LYS A 285 -15.76 -1.81 1.06
CA LYS A 285 -14.60 -2.69 0.89
C LYS A 285 -14.92 -4.20 0.99
N TYR A 286 -16.20 -4.57 1.03
CA TYR A 286 -16.66 -5.92 1.28
C TYR A 286 -17.30 -6.49 0.02
N LEU A 287 -16.77 -7.62 -0.44
CA LEU A 287 -17.32 -8.36 -1.58
C LEU A 287 -18.37 -9.36 -1.09
N LYS A 288 -19.44 -9.51 -1.84
CA LYS A 288 -20.44 -10.52 -1.59
C LYS A 288 -19.91 -11.93 -1.85
N HIS A 289 -19.14 -12.07 -2.90
CA HIS A 289 -18.44 -13.30 -3.25
C HIS A 289 -17.12 -12.98 -3.96
N THR A 290 -16.23 -13.94 -4.00
CA THR A 290 -14.97 -13.88 -4.75
C THR A 290 -14.88 -15.10 -5.64
N ASP A 291 -14.64 -14.90 -6.92
CA ASP A 291 -14.45 -15.97 -7.90
C ASP A 291 -12.94 -16.21 -8.09
N LEU A 292 -12.50 -17.45 -7.98
CA LEU A 292 -11.09 -17.84 -8.05
C LEU A 292 -10.93 -19.13 -8.87
N CYS A 293 -9.78 -19.32 -9.48
CA CYS A 293 -9.39 -20.62 -10.06
C CYS A 293 -7.90 -20.88 -9.84
N VAL A 294 -7.50 -22.12 -9.91
CA VAL A 294 -6.10 -22.52 -9.87
C VAL A 294 -5.36 -21.91 -11.07
N GLY A 295 -4.18 -21.35 -10.83
CA GLY A 295 -3.40 -20.60 -11.81
C GLY A 295 -3.76 -19.12 -11.92
N ALA A 296 -4.85 -18.68 -11.29
CA ALA A 296 -5.20 -17.25 -11.27
C ALA A 296 -4.19 -16.45 -10.46
N ARG A 297 -3.86 -15.28 -10.99
CA ARG A 297 -3.05 -14.29 -10.29
C ARG A 297 -3.94 -13.47 -9.36
N VAL A 298 -3.52 -13.34 -8.13
CA VAL A 298 -4.29 -12.66 -7.07
C VAL A 298 -3.44 -11.66 -6.32
N ALA A 299 -4.08 -10.67 -5.68
CA ALA A 299 -3.41 -9.79 -4.72
C ALA A 299 -4.09 -9.82 -3.37
N ILE A 300 -3.28 -9.59 -2.34
CA ILE A 300 -3.81 -9.25 -1.02
C ILE A 300 -4.46 -7.88 -1.11
N ALA A 301 -5.74 -7.80 -0.75
CA ALA A 301 -6.49 -6.55 -0.76
C ALA A 301 -6.80 -6.10 0.67
N THR A 302 -6.83 -4.77 0.86
CA THR A 302 -7.30 -4.08 2.08
C THR A 302 -6.48 -4.27 3.36
N VAL A 303 -5.61 -5.27 3.48
CA VAL A 303 -4.90 -5.59 4.72
C VAL A 303 -3.38 -5.59 4.53
N ASN A 304 -2.67 -4.94 5.43
CA ASN A 304 -1.23 -5.10 5.60
C ASN A 304 -1.00 -6.16 6.68
N PHE A 305 -0.90 -7.43 6.28
CA PHE A 305 -0.86 -8.55 7.22
C PHE A 305 0.49 -8.65 7.95
N LEU A 306 1.58 -8.81 7.20
CA LEU A 306 2.97 -8.84 7.68
C LEU A 306 3.88 -8.14 6.66
N PRO A 307 3.87 -6.80 6.61
CA PRO A 307 4.61 -6.04 5.60
C PRO A 307 6.10 -6.32 5.60
N GLU A 308 6.68 -6.62 6.76
CA GLU A 308 8.10 -6.92 6.94
C GLU A 308 8.57 -8.17 6.21
N VAL A 309 7.67 -9.13 5.96
CA VAL A 309 7.99 -10.35 5.19
C VAL A 309 7.47 -10.27 3.76
N GLY A 310 6.75 -9.22 3.40
CA GLY A 310 6.22 -9.02 2.06
C GLY A 310 4.72 -9.31 1.92
N LEU A 311 3.97 -9.46 3.03
CA LEU A 311 2.52 -9.65 3.03
C LEU A 311 1.81 -8.33 3.36
N TYR A 312 1.56 -7.53 2.34
CA TYR A 312 0.90 -6.23 2.45
C TYR A 312 -0.17 -6.06 1.37
N ASN A 313 -1.00 -5.03 1.49
CA ASN A 313 -2.00 -4.69 0.48
C ASN A 313 -1.32 -4.42 -0.88
N GLY A 314 -1.67 -5.21 -1.89
CA GLY A 314 -1.07 -5.20 -3.21
C GLY A 314 0.00 -6.29 -3.43
N THR A 315 0.30 -7.13 -2.43
CA THR A 315 1.18 -8.29 -2.65
C THR A 315 0.54 -9.26 -3.62
N ILE A 316 1.29 -9.61 -4.66
CA ILE A 316 0.84 -10.45 -5.77
C ILE A 316 1.31 -11.89 -5.58
N GLY A 317 0.44 -12.83 -5.88
CA GLY A 317 0.76 -14.25 -5.93
C GLY A 317 -0.10 -14.99 -6.95
N ASN A 318 0.20 -16.26 -7.17
CA ASN A 318 -0.56 -17.14 -8.04
C ASN A 318 -1.21 -18.25 -7.23
N ILE A 319 -2.48 -18.56 -7.47
CA ILE A 319 -3.16 -19.67 -6.80
C ILE A 319 -2.60 -20.98 -7.34
N ILE A 320 -2.05 -21.79 -6.44
CA ILE A 320 -1.53 -23.12 -6.76
C ILE A 320 -2.59 -24.18 -6.52
N ASP A 321 -3.37 -24.01 -5.44
CA ASP A 321 -4.39 -24.98 -5.09
C ASP A 321 -5.52 -24.35 -4.27
N ILE A 322 -6.72 -24.93 -4.33
CA ILE A 322 -7.89 -24.58 -3.53
C ILE A 322 -8.33 -25.88 -2.83
N VAL A 323 -8.03 -25.97 -1.55
CA VAL A 323 -8.16 -27.24 -0.82
C VAL A 323 -9.47 -27.31 -0.05
N TYR A 324 -10.20 -28.39 -0.29
CA TYR A 324 -11.42 -28.76 0.40
C TYR A 324 -11.17 -30.10 1.12
N HIS A 325 -11.45 -30.17 2.40
CA HIS A 325 -11.46 -31.47 3.10
C HIS A 325 -12.80 -32.16 2.89
N ASP A 326 -12.75 -33.47 2.70
CA ASP A 326 -13.95 -34.31 2.66
C ASP A 326 -14.67 -34.23 4.00
N ARG A 327 -15.75 -33.44 4.05
CA ARG A 327 -16.67 -33.43 5.18
C ARG A 327 -17.82 -34.40 4.85
N PRO A 328 -18.17 -35.34 5.72
CA PRO A 328 -19.33 -36.18 5.48
C PRO A 328 -20.57 -35.27 5.37
N VAL A 329 -21.21 -35.32 4.20
CA VAL A 329 -22.48 -34.63 3.96
C VAL A 329 -23.55 -35.36 4.72
N GLY A 330 -24.11 -34.73 5.75
CA GLY A 330 -25.23 -35.28 6.51
C GLY A 330 -26.49 -35.36 5.62
N PRO A 331 -27.39 -36.33 5.83
CA PRO A 331 -28.59 -36.56 5.01
C PRO A 331 -29.58 -35.38 4.98
N ASN A 332 -29.36 -34.35 5.80
CA ASN A 332 -30.15 -33.11 5.87
C ASN A 332 -29.40 -31.85 5.43
N ASP A 333 -28.15 -31.97 4.99
CA ASP A 333 -27.43 -30.82 4.44
C ASP A 333 -28.00 -30.47 3.07
N LYS A 334 -28.91 -29.51 3.06
CA LYS A 334 -29.22 -28.74 1.86
C LYS A 334 -27.92 -28.15 1.37
N GLN A 335 -27.57 -28.38 0.11
CA GLN A 335 -26.39 -27.86 -0.62
C GLN A 335 -25.79 -26.59 0.02
N HIS A 336 -25.05 -26.76 1.11
CA HIS A 336 -24.25 -25.68 1.64
C HIS A 336 -23.00 -25.62 0.77
N TYR A 337 -22.83 -24.51 0.09
CA TYR A 337 -21.57 -24.20 -0.59
C TYR A 337 -20.47 -24.18 0.46
N HIS A 338 -19.65 -25.23 0.47
CA HIS A 338 -18.55 -25.33 1.42
C HIS A 338 -17.45 -24.35 0.99
N LEU A 339 -17.06 -23.46 1.89
CA LEU A 339 -15.85 -22.70 1.70
C LEU A 339 -14.64 -23.66 1.72
N PRO A 340 -13.59 -23.40 0.92
CA PRO A 340 -12.36 -24.16 1.02
C PRO A 340 -11.76 -24.02 2.41
N ASP A 341 -11.10 -25.04 2.88
CA ASP A 341 -10.39 -24.96 4.16
C ASP A 341 -9.21 -24.01 4.08
N TYR A 342 -8.54 -23.98 2.93
CA TYR A 342 -7.48 -23.01 2.63
C TYR A 342 -7.22 -22.89 1.13
N ILE A 343 -6.61 -21.77 0.76
CA ILE A 343 -6.14 -21.48 -0.60
C ILE A 343 -4.62 -21.38 -0.53
N VAL A 344 -3.95 -22.12 -1.38
CA VAL A 344 -2.48 -22.13 -1.48
C VAL A 344 -2.08 -21.11 -2.53
N VAL A 345 -1.27 -20.13 -2.13
CA VAL A 345 -0.81 -19.06 -3.01
C VAL A 345 0.71 -19.00 -3.02
N ASP A 346 1.29 -19.09 -4.22
CA ASP A 346 2.71 -18.82 -4.41
C ASP A 346 2.97 -17.31 -4.47
N ILE A 347 3.84 -16.84 -3.58
CA ILE A 347 4.23 -15.42 -3.48
C ILE A 347 5.75 -15.31 -3.67
N PRO A 348 6.23 -15.03 -4.90
CA PRO A 348 7.65 -15.12 -5.25
C PRO A 348 8.59 -14.20 -4.46
N HIS A 349 8.06 -13.09 -3.91
CA HIS A 349 8.85 -12.07 -3.20
C HIS A 349 8.76 -12.17 -1.68
N LEU A 350 8.16 -13.22 -1.16
CA LEU A 350 8.03 -13.42 0.27
C LEU A 350 9.41 -13.68 0.91
N LYS A 351 9.71 -12.93 1.96
CA LYS A 351 10.95 -13.06 2.75
C LYS A 351 10.62 -13.66 4.10
N LEU A 352 10.74 -14.96 4.23
CA LEU A 352 10.58 -15.60 5.53
C LEU A 352 11.82 -15.39 6.38
N PRO A 353 11.67 -15.09 7.69
CA PRO A 353 12.76 -15.10 8.63
C PRO A 353 13.42 -16.49 8.68
N SER A 354 14.75 -16.53 8.70
CA SER A 354 15.55 -17.77 8.70
C SER A 354 15.33 -18.67 9.93
N ASN A 355 14.70 -18.14 10.98
CA ASN A 355 14.41 -18.85 12.23
C ASN A 355 13.00 -19.47 12.28
N ILE A 356 12.20 -19.34 11.25
CA ILE A 356 10.93 -20.06 11.11
C ILE A 356 11.22 -21.40 10.41
N ALA A 357 11.95 -22.29 11.07
CA ALA A 357 11.97 -23.71 10.72
C ALA A 357 10.66 -24.36 11.21
N PRO A 358 9.93 -25.06 10.38
CA PRO A 358 10.32 -26.35 9.76
C PRO A 358 10.24 -26.37 8.23
N TRP A 359 10.36 -25.23 7.59
CA TRP A 359 10.18 -25.10 6.14
C TRP A 359 11.44 -25.44 5.33
N ASP A 360 12.58 -25.65 5.97
CA ASP A 360 13.85 -26.01 5.33
C ASP A 360 13.83 -27.34 4.57
N ASN A 361 12.81 -28.19 4.78
CA ASN A 361 12.64 -29.48 4.11
C ASN A 361 11.62 -29.47 2.97
N LEU A 362 10.87 -28.41 2.79
CA LEU A 362 10.01 -28.20 1.62
C LEU A 362 10.86 -27.55 0.54
N HIS A 363 11.23 -28.34 -0.46
CA HIS A 363 12.08 -28.01 -1.59
C HIS A 363 12.03 -26.54 -2.01
N LYS A 364 13.20 -25.97 -2.27
CA LYS A 364 13.57 -24.59 -2.65
C LYS A 364 12.80 -23.94 -3.80
N THR A 365 11.70 -24.48 -4.27
CA THR A 365 10.97 -24.05 -5.46
C THR A 365 9.56 -23.53 -5.21
N VAL A 366 8.99 -23.66 -4.02
CA VAL A 366 7.61 -23.21 -3.77
C VAL A 366 7.52 -22.59 -2.38
N SER A 367 7.43 -21.29 -2.32
CA SER A 367 7.03 -20.56 -1.10
C SER A 367 5.52 -20.73 -0.90
N THR A 368 5.10 -21.94 -0.51
CA THR A 368 3.69 -22.24 -0.26
C THR A 368 3.32 -21.77 1.13
N HIS A 369 2.39 -20.83 1.23
CA HIS A 369 1.88 -20.33 2.49
C HIS A 369 0.43 -20.76 2.66
N TYR A 370 0.18 -21.47 3.75
CA TYR A 370 -1.15 -21.85 4.19
C TYR A 370 -1.79 -20.63 4.89
N ILE A 371 -2.86 -20.14 4.33
CA ILE A 371 -3.66 -19.07 4.95
C ILE A 371 -4.87 -19.74 5.58
N HIS A 372 -4.75 -20.05 6.86
CA HIS A 372 -5.83 -20.67 7.62
C HIS A 372 -6.83 -19.61 8.07
N ASN A 373 -8.11 -19.71 7.69
CA ASN A 373 -9.25 -18.92 8.19
C ASN A 373 -8.97 -17.43 8.47
N ALA A 374 -8.00 -16.85 7.81
CA ALA A 374 -7.66 -15.48 7.99
C ALA A 374 -8.57 -14.66 7.07
N ASN A 375 -9.04 -13.52 7.56
CA ASN A 375 -9.74 -12.47 6.83
C ASN A 375 -8.85 -11.84 5.75
N ILE A 376 -8.15 -12.64 4.95
CA ILE A 376 -7.35 -12.18 3.84
C ILE A 376 -8.23 -12.24 2.61
N ILE A 377 -8.66 -11.07 2.18
CA ILE A 377 -9.41 -10.93 0.94
C ILE A 377 -8.40 -10.90 -0.19
N PHE A 378 -8.41 -11.95 -1.01
CA PHE A 378 -7.70 -11.95 -2.29
C PHE A 378 -8.63 -11.35 -3.35
N HIS A 379 -8.15 -10.33 -4.04
CA HIS A 379 -8.76 -9.90 -5.28
C HIS A 379 -8.02 -10.57 -6.44
N PRO A 380 -8.72 -11.15 -7.42
CA PRO A 380 -8.08 -11.51 -8.67
C PRO A 380 -7.46 -10.26 -9.26
N ILE A 381 -6.16 -10.33 -9.54
CA ILE A 381 -5.45 -9.29 -10.26
C ILE A 381 -5.18 -9.82 -11.66
N LEU A 382 -5.39 -8.94 -12.56
CA LEU A 382 -5.02 -9.13 -13.93
C LEU A 382 -3.52 -9.22 -14.14
N THR A 383 -3.15 -10.22 -14.81
CA THR A 383 -1.88 -10.27 -15.54
C THR A 383 -1.95 -9.45 -16.80
#